data_0c8e2785dc81e84f471781ecf3b8b81e
#
_entry.id   0c8e2785dc81e84f471781ecf3b8b81e
#
_cell.length_a   1.000
_cell.length_b   1.000
_cell.length_c   1.000
_cell.angle_alpha   90.00
_cell.angle_beta   90.00
_cell.angle_gamma   90.00
#
_symmetry.space_group_name_H-M   'P 1'
#
loop_
_entity.id
_entity.type
_entity.pdbx_description
1 polymer ?
#
loop_
_entity_poly.entity_id
_entity_poly.type
_entity_poly.pdbx_seq_one_letter_code
_entity_poly.pdbx_strand_id
1 'polypeptide(L)'
;TDTKVWGFQLGGTSAVTEKISAGARASFYDWDNVSADPDFADDSERFGNLPTAFEKDARIGESTVFAKWSGIERWPAVVFGTVAYNFTADSGFVNGARVDPDQFAWGYGVEVGDAKQLFLLGIVYSHIPANSVLALYTDSDMFDGYTNREGFGIYVARELAANTEFKLSFWEGEPIKTTASGDGDGPYNPTEYESAAHKANRKRPQADVNFKF
;
A
#
# COMPACT_ATOMS: atom_id res chain seq x y z
N THR A 1 -8.05 18.13 18.80
CA THR A 1 -6.61 18.38 18.49
C THR A 1 -6.34 17.70 17.17
N ASP A 2 -5.83 18.47 16.20
CA ASP A 2 -5.59 17.95 14.85
C ASP A 2 -4.42 16.98 14.84
N THR A 3 -4.50 15.91 14.05
CA THR A 3 -3.37 15.03 13.75
C THR A 3 -2.30 15.83 13.01
N LYS A 4 -1.04 15.61 13.37
CA LYS A 4 0.12 16.24 12.74
C LYS A 4 1.04 15.18 12.19
N VAL A 5 1.63 15.44 11.04
CA VAL A 5 2.66 14.59 10.47
C VAL A 5 3.90 15.41 10.13
N TRP A 6 5.05 14.85 10.43
CA TRP A 6 6.30 15.29 9.83
C TRP A 6 7.03 14.09 9.24
N GLY A 7 7.83 14.32 8.23
CA GLY A 7 8.58 13.24 7.60
C GLY A 7 9.76 13.75 6.79
N PHE A 8 10.63 12.84 6.46
CA PHE A 8 11.72 13.11 5.53
C PHE A 8 11.89 11.93 4.57
N GLN A 9 12.47 12.23 3.41
CA GLN A 9 12.80 11.23 2.41
C GLN A 9 14.21 11.50 1.86
N LEU A 10 14.99 10.44 1.72
CA LEU A 10 16.29 10.44 1.06
C LEU A 10 16.30 9.34 0.01
N GLY A 11 16.91 9.61 -1.13
CA GLY A 11 17.06 8.59 -2.17
C GLY A 11 18.12 8.97 -3.18
N GLY A 12 18.49 7.99 -3.97
CA GLY A 12 19.47 8.16 -5.04
C GLY A 12 19.39 7.05 -6.07
N THR A 13 19.94 7.35 -7.24
CA THR A 13 20.04 6.42 -8.37
C THR A 13 21.45 6.51 -8.93
N SER A 14 22.02 5.36 -9.30
CA SER A 14 23.34 5.28 -9.92
C SER A 14 23.29 4.38 -11.17
N ALA A 15 24.09 4.72 -12.16
CA ALA A 15 24.35 3.82 -13.27
C ALA A 15 25.27 2.69 -12.79
N VAL A 16 24.83 1.45 -13.00
CA VAL A 16 25.62 0.24 -12.71
C VAL A 16 26.39 -0.17 -13.97
N THR A 17 25.74 -0.06 -15.13
CA THR A 17 26.34 -0.21 -16.47
C THR A 17 25.69 0.80 -17.42
N GLU A 18 26.11 0.83 -18.68
CA GLU A 18 25.49 1.67 -19.72
C GLU A 18 23.98 1.37 -19.91
N LYS A 19 23.53 0.16 -19.55
CA LYS A 19 22.16 -0.30 -19.74
C LYS A 19 21.41 -0.57 -18.45
N ILE A 20 22.08 -0.52 -17.30
CA ILE A 20 21.48 -0.82 -16.00
C ILE A 20 21.72 0.36 -15.07
N SER A 21 20.63 0.85 -14.47
CA SER A 21 20.68 1.74 -13.32
C SER A 21 19.94 1.11 -12.14
N ALA A 22 20.39 1.41 -10.94
CA ALA A 22 19.74 0.97 -9.71
C ALA A 22 19.63 2.13 -8.74
N GLY A 23 18.64 2.09 -7.90
CA GLY A 23 18.42 3.13 -6.91
C GLY A 23 17.69 2.60 -5.67
N ALA A 24 17.73 3.44 -4.66
CA ALA A 24 16.98 3.22 -3.42
C ALA A 24 16.42 4.54 -2.91
N ARG A 25 15.36 4.45 -2.14
CA ARG A 25 14.70 5.54 -1.43
C ARG A 25 14.32 5.05 -0.05
N ALA A 26 14.52 5.88 0.97
CA ALA A 26 14.06 5.64 2.32
C ALA A 26 13.28 6.86 2.81
N SER A 27 12.17 6.62 3.48
CA SER A 27 11.28 7.63 4.04
C SER A 27 11.00 7.29 5.50
N PHE A 28 10.74 8.31 6.30
CA PHE A 28 10.29 8.16 7.68
C PHE A 28 9.19 9.18 7.94
N TYR A 29 8.13 8.75 8.60
CA TYR A 29 6.98 9.56 8.96
C TYR A 29 6.69 9.39 10.44
N ASP A 30 6.46 10.50 11.13
CA ASP A 30 6.05 10.56 12.54
C ASP A 30 4.71 11.28 12.61
N TRP A 31 3.71 10.59 13.11
CA TRP A 31 2.32 11.03 13.20
C TRP A 31 1.97 11.22 14.68
N ASP A 32 1.73 12.47 15.05
CA ASP A 32 1.33 12.86 16.41
C ASP A 32 -0.20 12.97 16.52
N ASN A 33 -0.76 12.61 17.67
CA ASN A 33 -2.19 12.71 18.00
C ASN A 33 -3.13 11.86 17.13
N VAL A 34 -2.66 10.75 16.59
CA VAL A 34 -3.49 9.84 15.80
C VAL A 34 -4.68 9.31 16.61
N SER A 35 -4.46 8.92 17.87
CA SER A 35 -5.50 8.42 18.77
C SER A 35 -6.56 9.45 19.16
N ALA A 36 -6.24 10.72 19.05
CA ALA A 36 -7.14 11.82 19.39
C ALA A 36 -7.94 12.36 18.19
N ASP A 37 -7.64 11.88 17.00
CA ASP A 37 -8.33 12.24 15.77
C ASP A 37 -9.66 11.48 15.67
N PRO A 38 -10.80 12.18 15.54
CA PRO A 38 -12.10 11.53 15.45
C PRO A 38 -12.21 10.58 14.25
N ASP A 39 -11.51 10.84 13.16
CA ASP A 39 -11.52 9.99 11.96
C ASP A 39 -10.85 8.63 12.22
N PHE A 40 -9.86 8.56 13.12
CA PHE A 40 -9.26 7.31 13.58
C PHE A 40 -9.98 6.69 14.77
N ALA A 41 -10.72 7.48 15.55
CA ALA A 41 -11.50 6.99 16.67
C ALA A 41 -12.78 6.25 16.19
N ASP A 42 -13.31 6.59 15.03
CA ASP A 42 -14.46 5.94 14.43
C ASP A 42 -14.04 4.61 13.79
N ASP A 43 -14.64 3.51 14.22
CA ASP A 43 -14.38 2.18 13.69
C ASP A 43 -14.65 2.07 12.18
N SER A 44 -15.56 2.89 11.64
CA SER A 44 -15.90 2.93 10.22
C SER A 44 -14.78 3.50 9.34
N GLU A 45 -13.87 4.32 9.90
CA GLU A 45 -12.78 4.99 9.19
C GLU A 45 -11.44 4.26 9.32
N ARG A 46 -11.38 3.17 10.08
CA ARG A 46 -10.13 2.43 10.29
C ARG A 46 -9.64 1.64 9.09
N PHE A 47 -10.49 1.32 8.14
CA PHE A 47 -10.18 0.65 6.87
C PHE A 47 -9.21 -0.54 6.99
N GLY A 48 -9.41 -1.40 8.02
CA GLY A 48 -8.61 -2.58 8.26
C GLY A 48 -7.51 -2.43 9.33
N ASN A 49 -7.21 -1.22 9.81
CA ASN A 49 -6.35 -1.05 10.96
C ASN A 49 -7.06 -1.53 12.25
N LEU A 50 -6.29 -2.15 13.15
CA LEU A 50 -6.81 -2.54 14.47
C LEU A 50 -6.80 -1.35 15.45
N PRO A 51 -7.70 -1.30 16.43
CA PRO A 51 -7.71 -0.25 17.47
C PRO A 51 -6.36 -0.08 18.15
N THR A 52 -5.66 -1.17 18.40
CA THR A 52 -4.33 -1.18 19.04
C THR A 52 -3.23 -0.50 18.24
N ALA A 53 -3.43 -0.26 16.94
CA ALA A 53 -2.48 0.47 16.11
C ALA A 53 -2.32 1.93 16.51
N PHE A 54 -3.37 2.52 17.11
CA PHE A 54 -3.51 3.95 17.29
C PHE A 54 -3.63 4.36 18.76
N GLU A 55 -3.39 3.45 19.69
CA GLU A 55 -3.26 3.80 21.12
C GLU A 55 -2.10 4.75 21.37
N LYS A 56 -1.16 4.81 20.44
CA LYS A 56 0.02 5.69 20.42
C LYS A 56 0.13 6.38 19.08
N ASP A 57 1.00 7.38 19.02
CA ASP A 57 1.41 8.00 17.75
C ASP A 57 2.03 6.97 16.81
N ALA A 58 1.86 7.15 15.50
CA ALA A 58 2.38 6.22 14.52
C ALA A 58 3.73 6.68 13.97
N ARG A 59 4.73 5.79 13.97
CA ARG A 59 6.05 6.00 13.38
C ARG A 59 6.32 4.94 12.32
N ILE A 60 6.39 5.37 11.07
CA ILE A 60 6.49 4.46 9.93
C ILE A 60 7.76 4.76 9.15
N GLY A 61 8.60 3.74 8.99
CA GLY A 61 9.73 3.75 8.07
C GLY A 61 9.37 2.99 6.81
N GLU A 62 9.74 3.54 5.65
CA GLU A 62 9.55 2.92 4.35
C GLU A 62 10.87 2.88 3.59
N SER A 63 11.11 1.83 2.83
CA SER A 63 12.24 1.73 1.91
C SER A 63 11.81 1.08 0.61
N THR A 64 12.23 1.69 -0.50
CA THR A 64 12.05 1.16 -1.86
C THR A 64 13.41 0.97 -2.51
N VAL A 65 13.61 -0.17 -3.16
CA VAL A 65 14.76 -0.42 -4.03
C VAL A 65 14.27 -0.74 -5.43
N PHE A 66 15.03 -0.35 -6.44
CA PHE A 66 14.66 -0.65 -7.82
C PHE A 66 15.89 -0.80 -8.70
N ALA A 67 15.71 -1.56 -9.78
CA ALA A 67 16.68 -1.64 -10.87
C ALA A 67 15.96 -1.47 -12.21
N LYS A 68 16.53 -0.64 -13.07
CA LYS A 68 16.05 -0.38 -14.43
C LYS A 68 17.05 -0.93 -15.45
N TRP A 69 16.53 -1.69 -16.40
CA TRP A 69 17.29 -2.15 -17.55
C TRP A 69 16.75 -1.49 -18.83
N SER A 70 17.64 -0.93 -19.65
CA SER A 70 17.32 -0.24 -20.91
C SER A 70 17.99 -0.89 -22.13
N GLY A 71 18.14 -2.23 -22.08
CA GLY A 71 18.84 -2.98 -23.15
C GLY A 71 18.05 -3.07 -24.45
N ILE A 72 16.72 -2.93 -24.42
CA ILE A 72 15.86 -2.84 -25.59
C ILE A 72 15.17 -1.48 -25.56
N GLU A 73 15.40 -0.64 -26.58
CA GLU A 73 15.01 0.77 -26.59
C GLU A 73 13.52 1.01 -26.28
N ARG A 74 12.63 0.23 -26.90
CA ARG A 74 11.17 0.37 -26.72
C ARG A 74 10.61 -0.42 -25.53
N TRP A 75 11.41 -1.28 -24.93
CA TRP A 75 11.02 -2.20 -23.85
C TRP A 75 11.99 -2.14 -22.69
N PRO A 76 12.23 -0.96 -22.10
CA PRO A 76 12.93 -0.91 -20.83
C PRO A 76 12.15 -1.72 -19.80
N ALA A 77 12.86 -2.29 -18.82
CA ALA A 77 12.23 -3.01 -17.73
C ALA A 77 12.67 -2.41 -16.40
N VAL A 78 11.75 -2.37 -15.44
CA VAL A 78 12.01 -1.97 -14.06
C VAL A 78 11.53 -3.10 -13.16
N VAL A 79 12.39 -3.50 -12.22
CA VAL A 79 11.99 -4.33 -11.08
C VAL A 79 12.12 -3.49 -9.83
N PHE A 80 11.17 -3.61 -8.91
CA PHE A 80 11.21 -2.86 -7.65
C PHE A 80 10.66 -3.69 -6.50
N GLY A 81 11.07 -3.32 -5.29
CA GLY A 81 10.53 -3.86 -4.06
C GLY A 81 10.46 -2.74 -3.02
N THR A 82 9.42 -2.76 -2.21
CA THR A 82 9.20 -1.83 -1.12
C THR A 82 8.89 -2.58 0.17
N VAL A 83 9.30 -2.00 1.28
CA VAL A 83 8.96 -2.47 2.63
C VAL A 83 8.54 -1.27 3.46
N ALA A 84 7.59 -1.48 4.37
CA ALA A 84 7.22 -0.50 5.38
C ALA A 84 7.16 -1.18 6.75
N TYR A 85 7.53 -0.44 7.78
CA TYR A 85 7.54 -0.92 9.16
C TYR A 85 7.01 0.15 10.10
N ASN A 86 5.98 -0.21 10.87
CA ASN A 86 5.41 0.63 11.90
C ASN A 86 6.11 0.33 13.24
N PHE A 87 6.97 1.22 13.71
CA PHE A 87 7.75 1.07 14.94
C PHE A 87 6.94 1.20 16.23
N THR A 88 5.71 1.70 16.14
CA THR A 88 4.84 1.95 17.28
C THR A 88 3.70 0.96 17.43
N ALA A 89 3.46 0.11 16.42
CA ALA A 89 2.46 -0.94 16.51
C ALA A 89 2.88 -1.99 17.56
N ASP A 90 2.01 -2.19 18.55
CA ASP A 90 2.21 -3.15 19.63
C ASP A 90 1.22 -4.31 19.52
N SER A 91 1.57 -5.45 20.15
CA SER A 91 0.59 -6.49 20.41
C SER A 91 -0.38 -6.02 21.51
N GLY A 92 -1.64 -6.36 21.37
CA GLY A 92 -2.66 -5.95 22.33
C GLY A 92 -3.76 -6.98 22.45
N PHE A 93 -4.89 -6.57 22.99
CA PHE A 93 -6.11 -7.37 23.06
C PHE A 93 -7.25 -6.63 22.38
N VAL A 94 -7.94 -7.31 21.49
CA VAL A 94 -9.17 -6.82 20.84
C VAL A 94 -10.26 -7.85 21.13
N ASN A 95 -11.36 -7.43 21.72
CA ASN A 95 -12.47 -8.31 22.13
C ASN A 95 -12.01 -9.51 22.97
N GLY A 96 -11.00 -9.32 23.83
CA GLY A 96 -10.46 -10.37 24.71
C GLY A 96 -9.50 -11.36 24.05
N ALA A 97 -9.25 -11.27 22.77
CA ALA A 97 -8.27 -12.06 22.06
C ALA A 97 -6.96 -11.28 21.86
N ARG A 98 -5.83 -11.96 22.05
CA ARG A 98 -4.52 -11.35 21.78
C ARG A 98 -4.31 -11.19 20.28
N VAL A 99 -3.83 -10.03 19.88
CA VAL A 99 -3.45 -9.72 18.51
C VAL A 99 -1.96 -9.43 18.40
N ASP A 100 -1.36 -9.87 17.31
CA ASP A 100 0.01 -9.53 16.97
C ASP A 100 0.09 -8.08 16.48
N PRO A 101 1.27 -7.44 16.53
CA PRO A 101 1.42 -6.05 16.10
C PRO A 101 1.16 -5.84 14.60
N ASP A 102 1.33 -6.86 13.74
CA ASP A 102 1.08 -6.80 12.28
C ASP A 102 1.71 -5.56 11.60
N GLN A 103 2.96 -5.28 11.91
CA GLN A 103 3.63 -4.01 11.68
C GLN A 103 4.50 -3.96 10.43
N PHE A 104 4.62 -5.05 9.66
CA PHE A 104 5.53 -5.16 8.53
C PHE A 104 4.78 -5.39 7.22
N ALA A 105 4.79 -4.39 6.32
CA ALA A 105 4.30 -4.51 4.97
C ALA A 105 5.44 -4.68 3.97
N TRP A 106 5.15 -5.34 2.86
CA TRP A 106 6.07 -5.47 1.75
C TRP A 106 5.33 -5.60 0.42
N GLY A 107 6.01 -5.25 -0.64
CA GLY A 107 5.51 -5.40 -2.00
C GLY A 107 6.65 -5.45 -3.01
N TYR A 108 6.36 -5.94 -4.18
CA TYR A 108 7.28 -5.94 -5.31
C TYR A 108 6.53 -5.85 -6.62
N GLY A 109 7.24 -5.45 -7.65
CA GLY A 109 6.65 -5.36 -8.98
C GLY A 109 7.67 -5.35 -10.10
N VAL A 110 7.12 -5.51 -11.30
CA VAL A 110 7.85 -5.43 -12.56
C VAL A 110 7.06 -4.56 -13.51
N GLU A 111 7.74 -3.65 -14.18
CA GLU A 111 7.22 -2.87 -15.29
C GLU A 111 8.05 -3.13 -16.55
N VAL A 112 7.40 -3.19 -17.70
CA VAL A 112 8.05 -3.37 -18.98
C VAL A 112 7.43 -2.44 -20.01
N GLY A 113 8.29 -1.74 -20.75
CA GLY A 113 7.90 -0.81 -21.79
C GLY A 113 7.93 0.65 -21.36
N ASP A 114 7.43 1.50 -22.25
CA ASP A 114 7.36 2.95 -22.09
C ASP A 114 6.03 3.45 -22.64
N ALA A 115 5.21 4.05 -21.78
CA ALA A 115 3.88 4.57 -22.15
C ALA A 115 3.93 5.61 -23.28
N LYS A 116 5.03 6.36 -23.41
CA LYS A 116 5.23 7.37 -24.47
C LYS A 116 5.57 6.75 -25.82
N GLN A 117 6.33 5.66 -25.82
CA GLN A 117 6.76 5.04 -27.06
C GLN A 117 5.75 4.04 -27.61
N LEU A 118 5.18 3.19 -26.73
CA LEU A 118 4.22 2.16 -27.12
C LEU A 118 3.22 1.91 -26.00
N PHE A 119 3.59 1.09 -25.01
CA PHE A 119 2.81 0.76 -23.81
C PHE A 119 3.75 0.53 -22.65
N LEU A 120 3.30 0.86 -21.43
CA LEU A 120 3.86 0.41 -20.18
C LEU A 120 2.96 -0.72 -19.65
N LEU A 121 3.53 -1.86 -19.38
CA LEU A 121 2.85 -3.00 -18.74
C LEU A 121 3.44 -3.18 -17.36
N GLY A 122 2.61 -3.35 -16.34
CA GLY A 122 3.06 -3.57 -14.97
C GLY A 122 2.29 -4.67 -14.28
N ILE A 123 2.98 -5.36 -13.38
CA ILE A 123 2.41 -6.28 -12.39
C ILE A 123 3.04 -5.97 -11.04
N VAL A 124 2.22 -5.92 -10.01
CA VAL A 124 2.65 -5.71 -8.64
C VAL A 124 1.98 -6.73 -7.72
N TYR A 125 2.65 -7.08 -6.64
CA TYR A 125 2.08 -7.81 -5.52
C TYR A 125 2.37 -7.05 -4.24
N SER A 126 1.39 -7.03 -3.33
CA SER A 126 1.52 -6.34 -2.05
C SER A 126 0.93 -7.16 -0.92
N HIS A 127 1.56 -7.08 0.24
CA HIS A 127 1.15 -7.69 1.49
C HIS A 127 1.17 -6.59 2.55
N ILE A 128 -0.02 -6.14 2.97
CA ILE A 128 -0.22 -4.98 3.85
C ILE A 128 -0.99 -5.43 5.09
N PRO A 129 -0.31 -5.92 6.13
CA PRO A 129 -0.93 -6.31 7.40
C PRO A 129 -1.64 -5.13 8.09
N ALA A 130 -2.51 -5.46 9.05
CA ALA A 130 -3.46 -4.52 9.64
C ALA A 130 -2.83 -3.23 10.17
N ASN A 131 -1.68 -3.31 10.84
CA ASN A 131 -1.08 -2.17 11.54
C ASN A 131 0.27 -1.73 10.95
N SER A 132 0.58 -2.20 9.75
CA SER A 132 1.85 -1.88 9.09
C SER A 132 1.95 -0.44 8.59
N VAL A 133 0.82 0.14 8.22
CA VAL A 133 0.66 1.52 7.74
C VAL A 133 -0.70 2.05 8.19
N LEU A 134 -0.88 3.38 8.11
CA LEU A 134 -2.17 4.01 8.35
C LEU A 134 -3.04 3.88 7.10
N ALA A 135 -4.18 3.22 7.19
CA ALA A 135 -5.05 2.91 6.06
C ALA A 135 -5.53 4.17 5.31
N LEU A 136 -5.90 5.24 6.02
CA LEU A 136 -6.33 6.52 5.43
C LEU A 136 -5.32 7.13 4.46
N TYR A 137 -4.05 6.72 4.52
CA TYR A 137 -2.97 7.23 3.67
C TYR A 137 -2.42 6.18 2.72
N THR A 138 -3.10 5.04 2.58
CA THR A 138 -2.77 4.04 1.55
C THR A 138 -3.36 4.45 0.21
N ASP A 139 -2.83 3.86 -0.86
CA ASP A 139 -3.35 4.08 -2.22
C ASP A 139 -4.78 3.52 -2.32
N SER A 140 -5.75 4.39 -2.57
CA SER A 140 -7.15 4.02 -2.73
C SER A 140 -7.42 3.14 -3.96
N ASP A 141 -6.53 3.13 -4.93
CA ASP A 141 -6.65 2.28 -6.12
C ASP A 141 -6.31 0.83 -5.79
N MET A 142 -5.37 0.62 -4.88
CA MET A 142 -5.00 -0.70 -4.41
C MET A 142 -5.81 -1.07 -3.17
N PHE A 143 -6.59 -2.14 -3.25
CA PHE A 143 -7.42 -2.68 -2.16
C PHE A 143 -8.43 -1.67 -1.57
N ASP A 144 -8.82 -0.63 -2.31
CA ASP A 144 -9.69 0.47 -1.86
C ASP A 144 -9.15 1.22 -0.63
N GLY A 145 -7.83 1.29 -0.46
CA GLY A 145 -7.19 1.93 0.68
C GLY A 145 -7.17 1.11 1.97
N TYR A 146 -7.55 -0.17 1.94
CA TYR A 146 -7.58 -1.02 3.13
C TYR A 146 -6.22 -1.65 3.46
N THR A 147 -5.92 -1.75 4.76
CA THR A 147 -4.92 -2.66 5.32
C THR A 147 -5.51 -4.06 5.59
N ASN A 148 -4.74 -4.97 6.16
CA ASN A 148 -5.08 -6.39 6.32
C ASN A 148 -5.43 -7.05 4.98
N ARG A 149 -4.69 -6.68 3.93
CA ARG A 149 -4.90 -7.15 2.55
C ARG A 149 -3.61 -7.61 1.91
N GLU A 150 -3.75 -8.63 1.07
CA GLU A 150 -2.70 -9.03 0.14
C GLU A 150 -3.29 -9.34 -1.23
N GLY A 151 -2.48 -9.23 -2.27
CA GLY A 151 -2.96 -9.49 -3.61
C GLY A 151 -2.09 -8.86 -4.69
N PHE A 152 -2.60 -8.86 -5.90
CA PHE A 152 -1.87 -8.38 -7.05
C PHE A 152 -2.64 -7.32 -7.84
N GLY A 153 -1.90 -6.51 -8.58
CA GLY A 153 -2.40 -5.59 -9.58
C GLY A 153 -1.70 -5.81 -10.91
N ILE A 154 -2.45 -5.70 -11.99
CA ILE A 154 -1.91 -5.63 -13.34
C ILE A 154 -2.41 -4.35 -13.99
N TYR A 155 -1.57 -3.70 -14.78
CA TYR A 155 -1.97 -2.49 -15.48
C TYR A 155 -1.26 -2.32 -16.82
N VAL A 156 -1.91 -1.59 -17.70
CA VAL A 156 -1.35 -1.10 -18.95
C VAL A 156 -1.60 0.40 -19.03
N ALA A 157 -0.57 1.14 -19.42
CA ALA A 157 -0.68 2.58 -19.64
C ALA A 157 -0.13 2.97 -21.01
N ARG A 158 -0.71 4.04 -21.59
CA ARG A 158 -0.26 4.63 -22.86
C ARG A 158 -0.49 6.14 -22.87
N GLU A 159 0.50 6.90 -23.31
CA GLU A 159 0.32 8.31 -23.62
C GLU A 159 -0.41 8.44 -24.96
N LEU A 160 -1.64 8.98 -24.93
CA LEU A 160 -2.49 9.16 -26.10
C LEU A 160 -2.22 10.48 -26.84
N ALA A 161 -1.82 11.50 -26.08
CA ALA A 161 -1.43 12.82 -26.57
C ALA A 161 -0.42 13.43 -25.61
N ALA A 162 0.22 14.51 -25.98
CA ALA A 162 1.11 15.25 -25.10
C ALA A 162 0.40 15.52 -23.76
N ASN A 163 1.04 15.09 -22.67
CA ASN A 163 0.52 15.26 -21.31
C ASN A 163 -0.81 14.53 -20.98
N THR A 164 -1.24 13.57 -21.83
CA THR A 164 -2.46 12.80 -21.61
C THR A 164 -2.15 11.31 -21.61
N GLU A 165 -2.27 10.67 -20.46
CA GLU A 165 -2.04 9.23 -20.28
C GLU A 165 -3.35 8.52 -20.01
N PHE A 166 -3.57 7.41 -20.70
CA PHE A 166 -4.65 6.47 -20.42
C PHE A 166 -4.06 5.23 -19.71
N LYS A 167 -4.71 4.80 -18.62
CA LYS A 167 -4.31 3.62 -17.85
C LYS A 167 -5.53 2.73 -17.62
N LEU A 168 -5.36 1.45 -17.90
CA LEU A 168 -6.28 0.40 -17.44
C LEU A 168 -5.59 -0.43 -16.38
N SER A 169 -6.27 -0.70 -15.29
CA SER A 169 -5.76 -1.54 -14.22
C SER A 169 -6.81 -2.54 -13.73
N PHE A 170 -6.32 -3.64 -13.20
CA PHE A 170 -7.13 -4.64 -12.52
C PHE A 170 -6.40 -5.03 -11.23
N TRP A 171 -7.13 -4.95 -10.12
CA TRP A 171 -6.65 -5.30 -8.80
C TRP A 171 -7.45 -6.46 -8.25
N GLU A 172 -6.77 -7.42 -7.63
CA GLU A 172 -7.39 -8.51 -6.89
C GLU A 172 -6.68 -8.65 -5.54
N GLY A 173 -7.45 -8.59 -4.46
CA GLY A 173 -6.94 -8.68 -3.10
C GLY A 173 -7.86 -9.49 -2.19
N GLU A 174 -7.23 -10.17 -1.22
CA GLU A 174 -7.90 -10.95 -0.19
C GLU A 174 -7.45 -10.53 1.21
N PRO A 175 -8.26 -10.75 2.25
CA PRO A 175 -7.84 -10.51 3.62
C PRO A 175 -6.69 -11.43 4.02
N ILE A 176 -5.65 -10.89 4.66
CA ILE A 176 -4.53 -11.67 5.21
C ILE A 176 -5.01 -12.51 6.39
N LYS A 177 -5.76 -11.87 7.30
CA LYS A 177 -6.32 -12.52 8.47
C LYS A 177 -7.83 -12.36 8.47
N THR A 178 -8.50 -13.47 8.52
CA THR A 178 -9.94 -13.58 8.80
C THR A 178 -10.11 -14.02 10.25
N THR A 179 -11.32 -13.94 10.79
CA THR A 179 -11.62 -14.35 12.18
C THR A 179 -11.03 -15.73 12.51
N ALA A 180 -10.24 -15.80 13.59
CA ALA A 180 -9.62 -17.04 14.04
C ALA A 180 -10.59 -18.00 14.73
N SER A 181 -11.78 -17.55 15.14
CA SER A 181 -12.82 -18.38 15.74
C SER A 181 -14.05 -18.42 14.85
N GLY A 182 -14.61 -19.60 14.64
CA GLY A 182 -15.77 -19.82 13.79
C GLY A 182 -17.09 -19.21 14.29
N ASP A 183 -17.04 -18.50 15.39
CA ASP A 183 -18.16 -17.79 16.05
C ASP A 183 -18.22 -16.28 15.73
N GLY A 184 -17.27 -15.77 15.00
CA GLY A 184 -17.31 -14.39 14.52
C GLY A 184 -16.78 -13.33 15.47
N ASP A 185 -16.33 -13.68 16.68
CA ASP A 185 -15.88 -12.75 17.72
C ASP A 185 -14.34 -12.59 17.80
N GLY A 186 -13.61 -12.99 16.76
CA GLY A 186 -12.15 -12.83 16.68
C GLY A 186 -11.74 -11.37 16.47
N PRO A 187 -10.48 -11.00 16.81
CA PRO A 187 -9.98 -9.64 16.72
C PRO A 187 -9.99 -9.05 15.31
N TYR A 188 -10.00 -9.90 14.30
CA TYR A 188 -10.14 -9.50 12.89
C TYR A 188 -11.56 -9.69 12.38
N ASN A 189 -12.50 -10.02 13.27
CA ASN A 189 -13.89 -10.00 12.88
C ASN A 189 -14.26 -8.55 12.60
N PRO A 190 -14.64 -8.20 11.37
CA PRO A 190 -15.26 -6.93 11.13
C PRO A 190 -16.46 -6.86 12.07
N THR A 191 -16.39 -5.95 13.03
CA THR A 191 -17.49 -5.62 13.91
C THR A 191 -18.70 -5.22 13.07
N GLU A 192 -19.82 -4.93 13.65
CA GLU A 192 -21.06 -4.54 12.96
C GLU A 192 -20.87 -3.43 11.90
N TYR A 193 -19.74 -2.72 11.93
CA TYR A 193 -19.38 -1.63 11.01
C TYR A 193 -18.60 -2.08 9.77
N GLU A 194 -17.89 -3.21 9.82
CA GLU A 194 -17.25 -3.76 8.63
C GLU A 194 -18.25 -4.65 7.88
N SER A 195 -18.79 -4.12 6.80
CA SER A 195 -19.72 -4.85 5.93
C SER A 195 -19.13 -6.19 5.46
N ALA A 196 -19.97 -7.14 5.09
CA ALA A 196 -19.57 -8.41 4.47
C ALA A 196 -18.58 -8.23 3.30
N ALA A 197 -18.49 -7.03 2.74
CA ALA A 197 -17.54 -6.64 1.71
C ALA A 197 -16.07 -6.72 2.17
N HIS A 198 -15.76 -6.55 3.46
CA HIS A 198 -14.38 -6.62 3.97
C HIS A 198 -13.87 -8.05 4.16
N LYS A 199 -14.77 -9.02 4.23
CA LYS A 199 -14.45 -10.45 4.32
C LYS A 199 -14.22 -11.10 2.95
N ALA A 200 -14.62 -10.42 1.88
CA ALA A 200 -14.58 -10.98 0.53
C ALA A 200 -13.29 -10.59 -0.21
N ASN A 201 -12.88 -11.46 -1.11
CA ASN A 201 -11.90 -11.10 -2.14
C ASN A 201 -12.44 -9.92 -2.94
N ARG A 202 -11.62 -8.91 -3.15
CA ARG A 202 -11.96 -7.73 -3.93
C ARG A 202 -11.36 -7.80 -5.31
N LYS A 203 -12.18 -7.47 -6.29
CA LYS A 203 -11.77 -7.35 -7.71
C LYS A 203 -12.19 -5.99 -8.22
N ARG A 204 -11.22 -5.18 -8.63
CA ARG A 204 -11.45 -3.82 -9.09
C ARG A 204 -10.85 -3.58 -10.46
N PRO A 205 -11.65 -3.56 -11.54
CA PRO A 205 -11.25 -2.99 -12.80
C PRO A 205 -11.35 -1.46 -12.73
N GLN A 206 -10.37 -0.75 -13.28
CA GLN A 206 -10.32 0.70 -13.29
C GLN A 206 -9.78 1.23 -14.61
N ALA A 207 -10.31 2.36 -15.06
CA ALA A 207 -9.84 3.08 -16.23
C ALA A 207 -9.64 4.55 -15.87
N ASP A 208 -8.43 5.07 -16.09
CA ASP A 208 -8.02 6.41 -15.73
C ASP A 208 -7.55 7.19 -16.96
N VAL A 209 -7.84 8.49 -16.96
CA VAL A 209 -7.25 9.45 -17.89
C VAL A 209 -6.54 10.52 -17.06
N ASN A 210 -5.22 10.55 -17.16
CA ASN A 210 -4.38 11.46 -16.40
C ASN A 210 -3.90 12.61 -17.29
N PHE A 211 -4.18 13.84 -16.87
CA PHE A 211 -3.68 15.06 -17.51
C PHE A 211 -2.53 15.64 -16.70
N LYS A 212 -1.40 15.95 -17.36
CA LYS A 212 -0.24 16.61 -16.75
C LYS A 212 -0.19 18.05 -17.27
N PHE A 213 -0.38 19.01 -16.39
CA PHE A 213 -0.34 20.45 -16.68
C PHE A 213 1.04 21.02 -16.45
#